data_6c4470676b88cbb562a32d98f838e6d8
#
_entry.id   6c4470676b88cbb562a32d98f838e6d8
#
_cell.length_a   1.000
_cell.length_b   1.000
_cell.length_c   1.000
_cell.angle_alpha   90.00
_cell.angle_beta   90.00
_cell.angle_gamma   90.00
#
_symmetry.space_group_name_H-M   'P 1'
#
loop_
_entity.id
_entity.type
_entity.pdbx_description
1 polymer ?
#
loop_
_entity_poly.entity_id
_entity_poly.type
_entity_poly.pdbx_seq_one_letter_code
_entity_poly.pdbx_strand_id
1 'polypeptide(L)'
;MWITNKKHKEITAGMIESMEDFLSVAIQNGCIGSTFAEDEERIIVYTSWMDEMTLEQFRLSEDYKTREGSIIQSFTDAGFEIPEDILFNSTAKILFGN
;
A
#
# COMPACT_ATOMS: atom_id res chain seq x y z
N MET A 1 -5.81 1.58 -3.51
CA MET A 1 -6.08 1.64 -2.05
C MET A 1 -6.07 0.26 -1.46
N TRP A 2 -5.37 0.08 -0.36
CA TRP A 2 -5.35 -1.17 0.40
C TRP A 2 -5.99 -0.95 1.75
N ILE A 3 -6.80 -1.90 2.19
CA ILE A 3 -7.33 -1.95 3.55
C ILE A 3 -7.03 -3.33 4.11
N THR A 4 -6.35 -3.36 5.23
CA THR A 4 -5.96 -4.59 5.92
C THR A 4 -6.57 -4.62 7.30
N ASN A 5 -7.27 -5.69 7.64
CA ASN A 5 -7.81 -5.87 8.98
C ASN A 5 -6.70 -6.31 9.93
N LYS A 6 -6.51 -5.56 11.02
CA LYS A 6 -5.45 -5.83 11.99
C LYS A 6 -5.70 -7.09 12.83
N LYS A 7 -6.95 -7.43 13.10
CA LYS A 7 -7.31 -8.59 13.94
C LYS A 7 -6.52 -8.60 15.27
N HIS A 8 -6.46 -7.44 15.93
CA HIS A 8 -5.71 -7.23 17.17
C HIS A 8 -4.18 -7.34 17.05
N LYS A 9 -3.64 -7.38 15.85
CA LYS A 9 -2.21 -7.36 15.61
C LYS A 9 -1.69 -5.92 15.58
N GLU A 10 -0.39 -5.76 15.81
CA GLU A 10 0.24 -4.45 15.86
C GLU A 10 1.07 -4.20 14.60
N ILE A 11 1.14 -2.93 14.19
CA ILE A 11 2.08 -2.52 13.14
C ILE A 11 3.49 -2.59 13.71
N THR A 12 4.39 -3.26 12.99
CA THR A 12 5.80 -3.37 13.37
C THR A 12 6.66 -2.31 12.67
N ALA A 13 7.86 -2.09 13.20
CA ALA A 13 8.83 -1.21 12.54
C ALA A 13 9.18 -1.68 11.12
N GLY A 14 9.26 -2.99 10.90
CA GLY A 14 9.52 -3.55 9.57
C GLY A 14 8.41 -3.26 8.57
N MET A 15 7.15 -3.28 9.01
CA MET A 15 6.02 -2.92 8.16
C MET A 15 6.08 -1.44 7.77
N ILE A 16 6.38 -0.57 8.73
CA ILE A 16 6.51 0.88 8.46
C ILE A 16 7.63 1.12 7.47
N GLU A 17 8.79 0.52 7.67
CA GLU A 17 9.96 0.69 6.81
C GLU A 17 9.67 0.23 5.37
N SER A 18 9.09 -0.96 5.20
CA SER A 18 8.76 -1.47 3.86
C SER A 18 7.71 -0.61 3.17
N MET A 19 6.73 -0.08 3.91
CA MET A 19 5.71 0.78 3.34
C MET A 19 6.26 2.15 2.96
N GLU A 20 7.11 2.75 3.79
CA GLU A 20 7.77 4.01 3.47
C GLU A 20 8.61 3.87 2.19
N ASP A 21 9.35 2.79 2.06
CA ASP A 21 10.14 2.50 0.87
C ASP A 21 9.25 2.36 -0.37
N PHE A 22 8.15 1.61 -0.26
CA PHE A 22 7.18 1.47 -1.35
C PHE A 22 6.61 2.82 -1.78
N LEU A 23 6.16 3.63 -0.83
CA LEU A 23 5.55 4.92 -1.14
C LEU A 23 6.56 5.91 -1.71
N SER A 24 7.80 5.87 -1.27
CA SER A 24 8.89 6.66 -1.83
C SER A 24 9.13 6.33 -3.30
N VAL A 25 9.17 5.05 -3.63
CA VAL A 25 9.34 4.58 -5.02
C VAL A 25 8.11 4.93 -5.86
N ALA A 26 6.91 4.83 -5.29
CA ALA A 26 5.68 5.23 -5.98
C ALA A 26 5.73 6.71 -6.38
N ILE A 27 6.19 7.58 -5.48
CA ILE A 27 6.32 9.01 -5.76
C ILE A 27 7.33 9.25 -6.90
N GLN A 28 8.44 8.53 -6.91
CA GLN A 28 9.41 8.60 -8.00
C GLN A 28 8.84 8.18 -9.35
N ASN A 29 7.80 7.38 -9.35
CA ASN A 29 7.15 6.85 -10.56
C ASN A 29 5.84 7.55 -10.91
N GLY A 30 5.56 8.70 -10.32
CA GLY A 30 4.44 9.55 -10.71
C GLY A 30 3.26 9.59 -9.74
N CYS A 31 3.36 8.96 -8.58
CA CYS A 31 2.36 9.11 -7.53
C CYS A 31 2.38 10.56 -7.04
N ILE A 32 1.22 11.21 -7.00
CA ILE A 32 1.10 12.62 -6.62
C ILE A 32 0.68 12.84 -5.18
N GLY A 33 0.29 11.77 -4.49
CA GLY A 33 -0.04 11.83 -3.07
C GLY A 33 -0.17 10.43 -2.51
N SER A 34 0.14 10.27 -1.23
CA SER A 34 0.05 8.99 -0.56
C SER A 34 -0.31 9.16 0.90
N THR A 35 -0.98 8.16 1.44
CA THR A 35 -1.33 8.11 2.85
C THR A 35 -1.10 6.68 3.35
N PHE A 36 -0.45 6.57 4.49
CA PHE A 36 -0.31 5.32 5.23
C PHE A 36 -0.80 5.60 6.65
N ALA A 37 -1.93 5.01 7.02
CA ALA A 37 -2.61 5.31 8.26
C ALA A 37 -3.14 4.05 8.92
N GLU A 38 -3.43 4.14 10.20
CA GLU A 38 -4.10 3.07 10.93
C GLU A 38 -5.20 3.64 11.83
N ASP A 39 -6.23 2.83 12.06
CA ASP A 39 -7.17 3.03 13.15
C ASP A 39 -7.06 1.80 14.08
N GLU A 40 -8.00 1.65 15.02
CA GLU A 40 -7.96 0.54 15.96
C GLU A 40 -8.07 -0.83 15.31
N GLU A 41 -8.74 -0.92 14.15
CA GLU A 41 -9.08 -2.18 13.52
C GLU A 41 -8.40 -2.40 12.18
N ARG A 42 -7.92 -1.32 11.52
CA ARG A 42 -7.48 -1.41 10.13
C ARG A 42 -6.18 -0.67 9.86
N ILE A 43 -5.50 -1.13 8.83
CA ILE A 43 -4.38 -0.43 8.20
C ILE A 43 -4.87 0.02 6.84
N ILE A 44 -4.64 1.29 6.49
CA ILE A 44 -5.13 1.88 5.26
C ILE A 44 -3.96 2.47 4.49
N VAL A 45 -3.84 2.11 3.21
CA VAL A 45 -2.85 2.67 2.30
C VAL A 45 -3.58 3.23 1.10
N TYR A 46 -3.34 4.48 0.81
CA TYR A 46 -3.95 5.17 -0.32
C TYR A 46 -2.87 5.87 -1.14
N THR A 47 -2.97 5.74 -2.47
CA THR A 47 -2.09 6.45 -3.40
C THR A 47 -2.95 7.18 -4.44
N SER A 48 -2.51 8.36 -4.84
CA SER A 48 -3.20 9.18 -5.82
C SER A 48 -2.30 9.36 -7.04
N TRP A 49 -2.85 9.22 -8.24
CA TRP A 49 -2.11 9.25 -9.50
C TRP A 49 -2.80 10.21 -10.47
N MET A 50 -1.98 10.84 -11.31
CA MET A 50 -2.49 11.80 -12.29
C MET A 50 -3.40 11.13 -13.34
N ASP A 51 -3.06 9.89 -13.73
CA ASP A 51 -3.85 9.11 -14.69
C ASP A 51 -3.63 7.60 -14.46
N GLU A 52 -4.51 6.80 -15.07
CA GLU A 52 -4.44 5.34 -14.95
C GLU A 52 -3.21 4.76 -15.64
N MET A 53 -2.75 5.37 -16.72
CA MET A 53 -1.59 4.89 -17.47
C MET A 53 -0.33 4.91 -16.60
N THR A 54 -0.11 5.99 -15.87
CA THR A 54 1.04 6.12 -14.97
C THR A 54 1.00 5.06 -13.87
N LEU A 55 -0.18 4.84 -13.29
CA LEU A 55 -0.37 3.80 -12.28
C LEU A 55 -0.09 2.40 -12.84
N GLU A 56 -0.62 2.09 -14.03
CA GLU A 56 -0.40 0.79 -14.66
C GLU A 56 1.06 0.55 -15.01
N GLN A 57 1.75 1.57 -15.50
CA GLN A 57 3.19 1.46 -15.77
C GLN A 57 3.97 1.14 -14.51
N PHE A 58 3.61 1.77 -13.39
CA PHE A 58 4.24 1.47 -12.10
C PHE A 58 3.95 0.02 -11.68
N ARG A 59 2.71 -0.43 -11.77
CA ARG A 59 2.33 -1.80 -11.41
C ARG A 59 3.07 -2.87 -12.20
N LEU A 60 3.45 -2.57 -13.44
CA LEU A 60 4.18 -3.50 -14.30
C LEU A 60 5.70 -3.41 -14.10
N SER A 61 6.18 -2.45 -13.33
CA SER A 61 7.62 -2.23 -13.14
C SER A 61 8.24 -3.24 -12.17
N GLU A 62 9.55 -3.45 -12.33
CA GLU A 62 10.32 -4.26 -11.38
C GLU A 62 10.36 -3.62 -9.99
N ASP A 63 10.38 -2.29 -9.93
CA ASP A 63 10.34 -1.56 -8.66
C ASP A 63 9.09 -1.90 -7.87
N TYR A 64 7.93 -1.92 -8.51
CA TYR A 64 6.68 -2.31 -7.86
C TYR A 64 6.75 -3.74 -7.33
N LYS A 65 7.18 -4.68 -8.18
CA LYS A 65 7.23 -6.10 -7.82
C LYS A 65 8.15 -6.35 -6.64
N THR A 66 9.32 -5.72 -6.64
CA THR A 66 10.30 -5.85 -5.57
C THR A 66 9.76 -5.28 -4.25
N ARG A 67 9.15 -4.10 -4.30
CA ARG A 67 8.62 -3.43 -3.11
C ARG A 67 7.37 -4.12 -2.57
N GLU A 68 6.50 -4.61 -3.46
CA GLU A 68 5.35 -5.41 -3.06
C GLU A 68 5.79 -6.68 -2.33
N GLY A 69 6.80 -7.36 -2.83
CA GLY A 69 7.38 -8.53 -2.16
C GLY A 69 7.87 -8.21 -0.75
N SER A 70 8.54 -7.08 -0.57
CA SER A 70 9.00 -6.64 0.75
C SER A 70 7.85 -6.34 1.71
N ILE A 71 6.78 -5.74 1.21
CA ILE A 71 5.57 -5.47 2.01
C ILE A 71 4.94 -6.79 2.45
N ILE A 72 4.74 -7.71 1.52
CA ILE A 72 4.17 -9.02 1.82
C ILE A 72 5.00 -9.73 2.89
N GLN A 73 6.32 -9.71 2.76
CA GLN A 73 7.21 -10.34 3.72
C GLN A 73 7.10 -9.71 5.11
N SER A 74 7.12 -8.38 5.19
CA SER A 74 7.03 -7.68 6.48
C SER A 74 5.70 -7.90 7.18
N PHE A 75 4.60 -7.95 6.42
CA PHE A 75 3.27 -8.24 6.97
C PHE A 75 3.18 -9.69 7.44
N THR A 76 3.70 -10.63 6.65
CA THR A 76 3.73 -12.04 7.01
C THR A 76 4.57 -12.26 8.28
N ASP A 77 5.72 -11.61 8.40
CA ASP A 77 6.58 -11.68 9.58
C ASP A 77 5.88 -11.13 10.83
N ALA A 78 4.98 -10.17 10.65
CA ALA A 78 4.18 -9.61 11.74
C ALA A 78 2.94 -10.46 12.07
N GLY A 79 2.74 -11.57 11.38
CA GLY A 79 1.64 -12.48 11.64
C GLY A 79 0.37 -12.24 10.82
N PHE A 80 0.41 -11.35 9.83
CA PHE A 80 -0.74 -11.14 8.95
C PHE A 80 -0.83 -12.25 7.91
N GLU A 81 -2.04 -12.65 7.58
CA GLU A 81 -2.30 -13.66 6.58
C GLU A 81 -2.77 -13.02 5.28
N ILE A 82 -1.99 -13.19 4.22
CA ILE A 82 -2.30 -12.65 2.91
C ILE A 82 -2.76 -13.81 2.03
N PRO A 83 -3.92 -13.71 1.34
CA PRO A 83 -4.75 -12.51 1.17
C PRO A 83 -5.87 -12.30 2.21
N GLU A 84 -6.01 -13.15 3.21
CA GLU A 84 -7.15 -13.12 4.13
C GLU A 84 -7.31 -11.81 4.90
N ASP A 85 -6.19 -11.21 5.30
CA ASP A 85 -6.22 -9.96 6.04
C ASP A 85 -6.34 -8.73 5.15
N ILE A 86 -6.08 -8.86 3.86
CA ILE A 86 -6.27 -7.77 2.91
C ILE A 86 -7.72 -7.79 2.43
N LEU A 87 -8.51 -6.86 2.93
CA LEU A 87 -9.94 -6.79 2.65
C LEU A 87 -10.24 -6.12 1.32
N PHE A 88 -9.37 -5.23 0.87
CA PHE A 88 -9.65 -4.40 -0.28
C PHE A 88 -8.37 -3.91 -0.94
N ASN A 89 -8.27 -4.12 -2.24
CA ASN A 89 -7.19 -3.61 -3.07
C ASN A 89 -7.78 -3.26 -4.44
N SER A 90 -8.06 -1.98 -4.67
CA SER A 90 -8.63 -1.55 -5.93
C SER A 90 -8.26 -0.12 -6.28
N THR A 91 -8.59 0.27 -7.51
CA THR A 91 -8.46 1.64 -8.00
C THR A 91 -9.82 2.31 -7.95
N ALA A 92 -9.87 3.50 -7.38
CA ALA A 92 -11.07 4.30 -7.32
C ALA A 92 -10.88 5.61 -8.07
N LYS A 93 -11.93 6.07 -8.74
CA LYS A 93 -11.94 7.38 -9.38
C LYS A 93 -12.44 8.41 -8.38
N ILE A 94 -11.72 9.51 -8.24
CA ILE A 94 -12.14 10.62 -7.41
C ILE A 94 -13.14 11.46 -8.20
N LEU A 95 -14.36 11.54 -7.69
CA LEU A 95 -15.42 12.37 -8.30
C LEU A 95 -15.42 13.77 -7.74
N PHE A 96 -15.05 13.92 -6.47
CA PHE A 96 -14.81 15.20 -5.82
C PHE A 96 -13.49 15.10 -5.08
N GLY A 97 -12.75 16.19 -5.07
CA GLY A 97 -11.52 16.20 -4.33
C GLY A 97 -10.93 17.61 -4.26
N ASN A 98 -10.06 17.78 -3.33
CA ASN A 98 -9.30 19.02 -3.17
C ASN A 98 -7.86 18.80 -3.55
#